data_10293f8060aa6537ef070f81c33d3ac7
#
_entry.id   10293f8060aa6537ef070f81c33d3ac7
#
_cell.length_a   1.000
_cell.length_b   1.000
_cell.length_c   1.000
_cell.angle_alpha   90.00
_cell.angle_beta   90.00
_cell.angle_gamma   90.00
#
_symmetry.space_group_name_H-M   'P 1'
#
loop_
_entity.id
_entity.type
_entity.pdbx_description
1 polymer ?
#
loop_
_entity_poly.entity_id
_entity_poly.type
_entity_poly.pdbx_seq_one_letter_code
_entity_poly.pdbx_strand_id
1 'polypeptide(L)'
;MAQLPHQHDHKSQQVMEHIPQEADFQKAAQLFHQLGDGTRIRIFWILCHCEECVMNLSAMMEMSSPAVSHHLRQLKEAELIVSRREGKEVYYKAAETDAAKMLHTMIEDLLTISCPVQLL
;
A
#
# COMPACT_ATOMS: atom_id res chain seq x y z
N MET A 1 -19.94 -29.00 -5.36
CA MET A 1 -18.66 -28.54 -5.88
C MET A 1 -18.66 -28.59 -7.39
N ALA A 2 -18.29 -27.49 -8.03
CA ALA A 2 -18.26 -27.45 -9.50
C ALA A 2 -17.14 -28.31 -10.06
N GLN A 3 -17.43 -28.99 -11.16
CA GLN A 3 -16.40 -29.71 -11.93
C GLN A 3 -15.97 -28.85 -13.08
N LEU A 4 -14.68 -28.90 -13.40
CA LEU A 4 -14.15 -28.20 -14.54
C LEU A 4 -14.60 -28.90 -15.82
N PRO A 5 -15.08 -28.14 -16.84
CA PRO A 5 -15.54 -28.75 -18.10
C PRO A 5 -14.45 -29.51 -18.87
N HIS A 6 -13.19 -29.14 -18.66
CA HIS A 6 -12.05 -29.81 -19.25
C HIS A 6 -11.11 -30.29 -18.16
N GLN A 7 -10.64 -31.51 -18.25
CA GLN A 7 -9.71 -32.08 -17.27
C GLN A 7 -8.38 -32.34 -17.97
N HIS A 8 -7.44 -31.40 -17.80
CA HIS A 8 -6.10 -31.52 -18.38
C HIS A 8 -5.14 -32.25 -17.43
N ASP A 9 -5.23 -31.95 -16.13
CA ASP A 9 -4.47 -32.61 -15.08
C ASP A 9 -5.17 -32.40 -13.72
N HIS A 10 -4.58 -32.92 -12.65
CA HIS A 10 -5.13 -32.77 -11.31
C HIS A 10 -4.84 -31.41 -10.68
N LYS A 11 -3.94 -30.65 -11.27
CA LYS A 11 -3.48 -29.39 -10.69
C LYS A 11 -4.59 -28.35 -10.63
N SER A 12 -5.33 -28.19 -11.71
CA SER A 12 -6.43 -27.21 -11.77
C SER A 12 -7.52 -27.53 -10.75
N GLN A 13 -7.82 -28.82 -10.58
CA GLN A 13 -8.81 -29.25 -9.61
C GLN A 13 -8.36 -28.93 -8.18
N GLN A 14 -7.10 -29.20 -7.88
CA GLN A 14 -6.53 -28.89 -6.56
C GLN A 14 -6.55 -27.39 -6.28
N VAL A 15 -6.20 -26.57 -7.26
CA VAL A 15 -6.24 -25.12 -7.13
C VAL A 15 -7.67 -24.65 -6.85
N MET A 16 -8.64 -25.17 -7.60
CA MET A 16 -10.05 -24.79 -7.42
C MET A 16 -10.55 -25.08 -6.00
N GLU A 17 -10.11 -26.19 -5.41
CA GLU A 17 -10.48 -26.57 -4.06
C GLU A 17 -9.86 -25.68 -2.97
N HIS A 18 -8.81 -24.93 -3.32
CA HIS A 18 -8.06 -24.10 -2.37
C HIS A 18 -8.10 -22.62 -2.71
N ILE A 19 -8.98 -22.19 -3.62
CA ILE A 19 -9.16 -20.77 -3.92
C ILE A 19 -9.64 -20.07 -2.64
N PRO A 20 -8.94 -19.02 -2.20
CA PRO A 20 -9.42 -18.23 -1.07
C PRO A 20 -10.80 -17.65 -1.32
N GLN A 21 -11.44 -17.19 -0.27
CA GLN A 21 -12.77 -16.60 -0.38
C GLN A 21 -12.71 -15.25 -1.10
N GLU A 22 -13.83 -14.88 -1.71
CA GLU A 22 -13.94 -13.61 -2.40
C GLU A 22 -13.57 -12.43 -1.52
N ALA A 23 -13.95 -12.47 -0.24
CA ALA A 23 -13.61 -11.41 0.71
C ALA A 23 -12.11 -11.21 0.87
N ASP A 24 -11.32 -12.28 0.79
CA ASP A 24 -9.87 -12.21 0.88
C ASP A 24 -9.28 -11.48 -0.33
N PHE A 25 -9.82 -11.76 -1.52
CA PHE A 25 -9.40 -11.08 -2.75
C PHE A 25 -9.80 -9.62 -2.74
N GLN A 26 -10.98 -9.29 -2.20
CA GLN A 26 -11.41 -7.89 -2.08
C GLN A 26 -10.50 -7.11 -1.16
N LYS A 27 -10.07 -7.71 -0.06
CA LYS A 27 -9.13 -7.08 0.86
C LYS A 27 -7.77 -6.84 0.18
N ALA A 28 -7.26 -7.83 -0.54
CA ALA A 28 -6.02 -7.68 -1.29
C ALA A 28 -6.16 -6.58 -2.36
N ALA A 29 -7.30 -6.54 -3.06
CA ALA A 29 -7.56 -5.54 -4.08
C ALA A 29 -7.55 -4.12 -3.52
N GLN A 30 -8.07 -3.93 -2.30
CA GLN A 30 -8.03 -2.61 -1.65
C GLN A 30 -6.61 -2.14 -1.40
N LEU A 31 -5.73 -3.05 -0.99
CA LEU A 31 -4.32 -2.71 -0.79
C LEU A 31 -3.65 -2.31 -2.10
N PHE A 32 -3.87 -3.07 -3.16
CA PHE A 32 -3.33 -2.75 -4.48
C PHE A 32 -3.92 -1.45 -5.03
N HIS A 33 -5.19 -1.17 -4.75
CA HIS A 33 -5.82 0.07 -5.16
C HIS A 33 -5.07 1.28 -4.57
N GLN A 34 -4.65 1.20 -3.31
CA GLN A 34 -3.87 2.27 -2.69
C GLN A 34 -2.55 2.49 -3.43
N LEU A 35 -1.96 1.43 -3.95
CA LEU A 35 -0.70 1.48 -4.67
C LEU A 35 -0.88 1.71 -6.17
N GLY A 36 -2.10 1.96 -6.63
CA GLY A 36 -2.37 2.29 -8.03
C GLY A 36 -2.19 3.75 -8.39
N ASP A 37 -1.75 4.59 -7.43
CA ASP A 37 -1.55 6.03 -7.62
C ASP A 37 -0.12 6.38 -7.23
N GLY A 38 0.65 6.91 -8.19
CA GLY A 38 2.07 7.20 -7.97
C GLY A 38 2.32 8.22 -6.87
N THR A 39 1.45 9.22 -6.75
CA THR A 39 1.56 10.23 -5.68
C THR A 39 1.37 9.58 -4.31
N ARG A 40 0.38 8.69 -4.21
CA ARG A 40 0.10 7.99 -2.95
C ARG A 40 1.22 7.04 -2.57
N ILE A 41 1.79 6.32 -3.55
CA ILE A 41 2.97 5.47 -3.33
C ILE A 41 4.12 6.30 -2.78
N ARG A 42 4.35 7.48 -3.36
CA ARG A 42 5.44 8.36 -2.94
C ARG A 42 5.25 8.83 -1.50
N ILE A 43 4.04 9.23 -1.13
CA ILE A 43 3.73 9.63 0.25
C ILE A 43 3.96 8.45 1.21
N PHE A 44 3.46 7.27 0.86
CA PHE A 44 3.65 6.08 1.69
C PHE A 44 5.15 5.76 1.86
N TRP A 45 5.92 5.82 0.78
CA TRP A 45 7.36 5.58 0.82
C TRP A 45 8.07 6.57 1.76
N ILE A 46 7.73 7.85 1.67
CA ILE A 46 8.28 8.86 2.58
C ILE A 46 7.99 8.49 4.03
N LEU A 47 6.75 8.08 4.32
CA LEU A 47 6.33 7.75 5.68
C LEU A 47 6.89 6.41 6.17
N CYS A 48 7.41 5.57 5.27
CA CYS A 48 8.17 4.40 5.66
C CYS A 48 9.55 4.77 6.22
N HIS A 49 10.05 5.95 5.88
CA HIS A 49 11.40 6.39 6.25
C HIS A 49 11.43 7.49 7.29
N CYS A 50 10.35 8.22 7.49
CA CYS A 50 10.27 9.27 8.49
C CYS A 50 8.83 9.52 8.93
N GLU A 51 8.69 10.13 10.09
CA GLU A 51 7.39 10.60 10.57
C GLU A 51 7.24 12.07 10.20
N GLU A 52 6.10 12.44 9.59
CA GLU A 52 5.89 13.80 9.11
C GLU A 52 4.47 14.31 9.26
N CYS A 53 4.34 15.64 9.34
CA CYS A 53 3.05 16.34 9.35
C CYS A 53 2.62 16.69 7.93
N VAL A 54 1.34 17.08 7.77
CA VAL A 54 0.78 17.43 6.47
C VAL A 54 1.54 18.58 5.80
N MET A 55 1.89 19.61 6.57
CA MET A 55 2.58 20.78 5.99
C MET A 55 3.93 20.41 5.39
N ASN A 56 4.69 19.59 6.11
CA ASN A 56 5.99 19.13 5.60
C ASN A 56 5.82 18.22 4.38
N LEU A 57 4.85 17.31 4.44
CA LEU A 57 4.56 16.45 3.28
C LEU A 57 4.14 17.27 2.07
N SER A 58 3.32 18.31 2.28
CA SER A 58 2.91 19.22 1.20
C SER A 58 4.11 19.90 0.56
N ALA A 59 5.05 20.37 1.37
CA ALA A 59 6.27 20.98 0.88
C ALA A 59 7.15 19.96 0.14
N MET A 60 7.33 18.76 0.71
CA MET A 60 8.14 17.71 0.08
C MET A 60 7.57 17.25 -1.25
N MET A 61 6.24 17.21 -1.35
CA MET A 61 5.53 16.75 -2.55
C MET A 61 5.22 17.88 -3.52
N GLU A 62 5.40 19.13 -3.12
CA GLU A 62 5.00 20.30 -3.90
C GLU A 62 3.51 20.25 -4.27
N MET A 63 2.68 19.90 -3.28
CA MET A 63 1.24 19.73 -3.43
C MET A 63 0.51 20.54 -2.37
N SER A 64 -0.78 20.80 -2.61
CA SER A 64 -1.61 21.45 -1.62
C SER A 64 -1.88 20.54 -0.42
N SER A 65 -2.08 21.14 0.75
CA SER A 65 -2.42 20.38 1.95
C SER A 65 -3.71 19.57 1.83
N PRO A 66 -4.79 20.08 1.21
CA PRO A 66 -5.98 19.27 0.98
C PRO A 66 -5.72 18.03 0.11
N ALA A 67 -4.88 18.15 -0.92
CA ALA A 67 -4.53 17.01 -1.77
C ALA A 67 -3.76 15.96 -0.99
N VAL A 68 -2.76 16.38 -0.22
CA VAL A 68 -1.98 15.47 0.65
C VAL A 68 -2.90 14.81 1.68
N SER A 69 -3.77 15.60 2.33
CA SER A 69 -4.71 15.07 3.32
C SER A 69 -5.64 14.03 2.74
N HIS A 70 -6.06 14.18 1.47
CA HIS A 70 -6.89 13.19 0.79
C HIS A 70 -6.16 11.84 0.68
N HIS A 71 -4.91 11.86 0.24
CA HIS A 71 -4.11 10.65 0.14
C HIS A 71 -3.84 10.02 1.50
N LEU A 72 -3.54 10.84 2.51
CA LEU A 72 -3.32 10.34 3.86
C LEU A 72 -4.56 9.65 4.43
N ARG A 73 -5.73 10.20 4.18
CA ARG A 73 -6.98 9.58 4.62
C ARG A 73 -7.15 8.19 4.02
N GLN A 74 -6.91 8.05 2.73
CA GLN A 74 -7.02 6.76 2.05
C GLN A 74 -6.01 5.75 2.58
N LEU A 75 -4.77 6.16 2.77
CA LEU A 75 -3.73 5.30 3.33
C LEU A 75 -4.09 4.86 4.76
N LYS A 76 -4.64 5.77 5.54
CA LYS A 76 -5.04 5.46 6.92
C LYS A 76 -6.24 4.50 6.96
N GLU A 77 -7.22 4.69 6.10
CA GLU A 77 -8.37 3.79 5.97
C GLU A 77 -7.94 2.38 5.57
N ALA A 78 -6.90 2.27 4.76
CA ALA A 78 -6.32 0.99 4.36
C ALA A 78 -5.38 0.41 5.42
N GLU A 79 -5.23 1.08 6.55
CA GLU A 79 -4.37 0.65 7.67
C GLU A 79 -2.89 0.54 7.29
N LEU A 80 -2.46 1.32 6.30
CA LEU A 80 -1.06 1.35 5.87
C LEU A 80 -0.23 2.38 6.60
N ILE A 81 -0.88 3.38 7.20
CA ILE A 81 -0.22 4.40 8.01
C ILE A 81 -0.98 4.59 9.31
N VAL A 82 -0.30 5.13 10.28
CA VAL A 82 -0.87 5.52 11.57
C VAL A 82 -0.58 7.00 11.82
N SER A 83 -1.34 7.61 12.71
CA SER A 83 -1.15 9.00 13.06
C SER A 83 -1.12 9.16 14.57
N ARG A 84 -0.42 10.20 15.02
CA ARG A 84 -0.44 10.62 16.41
C ARG A 84 -0.52 12.13 16.49
N ARG A 85 -1.12 12.63 17.55
CA ARG A 85 -1.22 14.06 17.78
C ARG A 85 -0.18 14.49 18.80
N GLU A 86 0.50 15.58 18.50
CA GLU A 86 1.41 16.23 19.44
C GLU A 86 1.15 17.73 19.37
N GLY A 87 0.49 18.26 20.41
CA GLY A 87 0.07 19.65 20.42
C GLY A 87 -0.95 19.92 19.34
N LYS A 88 -0.65 20.87 18.45
CA LYS A 88 -1.51 21.24 17.32
C LYS A 88 -1.18 20.43 16.05
N GLU A 89 -0.10 19.68 16.08
CA GLU A 89 0.36 18.94 14.91
C GLU A 89 -0.10 17.49 14.97
N VAL A 90 -0.42 16.95 13.79
CA VAL A 90 -0.67 15.54 13.62
C VAL A 90 0.45 14.97 12.76
N TYR A 91 1.09 13.94 13.27
CA TYR A 91 2.20 13.27 12.60
C TYR A 91 1.75 11.93 12.05
N TYR A 92 2.23 11.59 10.87
CA TYR A 92 1.91 10.34 10.19
C TYR A 92 3.17 9.54 9.96
N LYS A 93 3.05 8.24 10.05
CA LYS A 93 4.15 7.31 9.70
C LYS A 93 3.55 6.00 9.19
N ALA A 94 4.38 5.20 8.52
CA ALA A 94 3.94 3.88 8.08
C ALA A 94 3.55 3.03 9.28
N ALA A 95 2.51 2.20 9.10
CA ALA A 95 2.11 1.24 10.11
C ALA A 95 3.16 0.14 10.21
N GLU A 96 3.26 -0.50 11.39
CA GLU A 96 4.19 -1.60 11.63
C GLU A 96 3.53 -2.95 11.41
N THR A 97 2.57 -3.02 10.49
CA THR A 97 1.88 -4.25 10.14
C THR A 97 2.68 -5.02 9.08
N ASP A 98 2.44 -6.32 9.01
CA ASP A 98 3.06 -7.16 7.98
C ASP A 98 2.73 -6.67 6.57
N ALA A 99 1.47 -6.26 6.35
CA ALA A 99 1.04 -5.73 5.05
C ALA A 99 1.83 -4.48 4.66
N ALA A 100 1.97 -3.51 5.58
CA ALA A 100 2.72 -2.28 5.30
C ALA A 100 4.19 -2.58 5.02
N LYS A 101 4.79 -3.48 5.78
CA LYS A 101 6.19 -3.88 5.57
C LYS A 101 6.38 -4.58 4.24
N MET A 102 5.47 -5.46 3.87
CA MET A 102 5.51 -6.16 2.59
C MET A 102 5.39 -5.19 1.42
N LEU A 103 4.46 -4.24 1.51
CA LEU A 103 4.28 -3.23 0.47
C LEU A 103 5.50 -2.32 0.35
N HIS A 104 6.11 -1.93 1.46
CA HIS A 104 7.35 -1.16 1.45
C HIS A 104 8.45 -1.91 0.70
N THR A 105 8.66 -3.18 1.03
CA THR A 105 9.66 -4.03 0.35
C THR A 105 9.36 -4.13 -1.14
N MET A 106 8.10 -4.35 -1.51
CA MET A 106 7.69 -4.46 -2.90
C MET A 106 7.96 -3.18 -3.68
N ILE A 107 7.65 -2.03 -3.08
CA ILE A 107 7.93 -0.72 -3.70
C ILE A 107 9.43 -0.55 -3.92
N GLU A 108 10.25 -0.85 -2.91
CA GLU A 108 11.71 -0.74 -3.03
C GLU A 108 12.24 -1.62 -4.16
N ASP A 109 11.75 -2.86 -4.25
CA ASP A 109 12.16 -3.79 -5.29
C ASP A 109 11.75 -3.28 -6.68
N LEU A 110 10.52 -2.77 -6.82
CA LEU A 110 10.04 -2.20 -8.09
C LEU A 110 10.83 -0.98 -8.50
N LEU A 111 11.19 -0.11 -7.56
CA LEU A 111 12.01 1.07 -7.84
C LEU A 111 13.41 0.66 -8.30
N THR A 112 13.98 -0.38 -7.71
CA THR A 112 15.29 -0.89 -8.10
C THR A 112 15.26 -1.42 -9.54
N ILE A 113 14.19 -2.10 -9.93
CA ILE A 113 14.02 -2.62 -11.29
C ILE A 113 13.80 -1.49 -12.30
N SER A 114 12.93 -0.52 -11.95
CA SER A 114 12.53 0.57 -12.84
C SER A 114 13.53 1.71 -12.88
N CYS A 115 14.18 1.99 -11.74
CA CYS A 115 15.17 3.07 -11.58
C CYS A 115 16.36 2.48 -10.82
N PRO A 116 17.37 1.91 -11.52
CA PRO A 116 18.48 1.23 -10.88
C PRO A 116 19.43 2.13 -10.06
N VAL A 117 19.10 3.40 -9.88
CA VAL A 117 19.85 4.29 -8.99
C VAL A 117 19.36 4.07 -7.57
N GLN A 118 20.25 3.61 -6.70
CA GLN A 118 19.91 3.44 -5.28
C GLN A 118 19.81 4.81 -4.61
N LEU A 119 18.63 5.07 -4.08
CA LEU A 119 18.38 6.18 -3.18
C LEU A 119 18.38 5.61 -1.76
N LEU A 120 19.43 5.84 -0.99
CA LEU A 120 19.48 5.45 0.43
C LEU A 120 19.26 3.96 0.70
#